data_6c1c02c7d9d12ff578a2d52961dcfeb4
#
_entry.id   6c1c02c7d9d12ff578a2d52961dcfeb4
#
_cell.length_a   1.000
_cell.length_b   1.000
_cell.length_c   1.000
_cell.angle_alpha   90.00
_cell.angle_beta   90.00
_cell.angle_gamma   90.00
#
_symmetry.space_group_name_H-M   'P 1'
#
loop_
_entity.id
_entity.type
_entity.pdbx_description
1 polymer ?
#
loop_
_entity_poly.entity_id
_entity_poly.type
_entity_poly.pdbx_seq_one_letter_code
_entity_poly.pdbx_strand_id
1 'polypeptide(L)'
;MRALWTAASGMRAQQLNMDTISNNLANVNTTGFKKQKTEFKDLLYTSMKSVSNDPELGEPVNLQIGHGVRPVATSRLFTNGNLEKTENPTDVALEGPGFFVVENPTGNPEQLFTRDGNFKFSVDGDVMTLVTSQGYTVLSTDDDVIEVESTMRNFSISEEGMVTAQDEAGEIVELGQIQIVQFINPEGLQAMGNNFFSQTANSGEPVIEEDESKNTKLYQGFLETSN
;
A
#
# COMPACT_ATOMS: atom_id res chain seq x y z
N MET A 1 35.51 25.08 -5.16
CA MET A 1 34.73 23.99 -5.82
C MET A 1 33.81 23.22 -4.88
N ARG A 2 34.12 23.05 -3.57
CA ARG A 2 33.23 22.34 -2.61
C ARG A 2 31.83 22.94 -2.53
N ALA A 3 31.70 24.26 -2.43
CA ALA A 3 30.41 24.96 -2.35
C ALA A 3 29.48 24.65 -3.54
N LEU A 4 30.04 24.50 -4.76
CA LEU A 4 29.28 24.14 -5.93
C LEU A 4 28.74 22.70 -5.87
N TRP A 5 29.52 21.77 -5.32
CA TRP A 5 29.07 20.40 -5.10
C TRP A 5 27.95 20.31 -4.07
N THR A 6 28.10 21.02 -2.95
CA THR A 6 27.07 21.10 -1.89
C THR A 6 25.78 21.70 -2.45
N ALA A 7 25.89 22.80 -3.22
CA ALA A 7 24.75 23.42 -3.89
C ALA A 7 24.09 22.47 -4.90
N ALA A 8 24.89 21.78 -5.72
CA ALA A 8 24.37 20.82 -6.71
C ALA A 8 23.67 19.63 -6.04
N SER A 9 24.21 19.09 -4.92
CA SER A 9 23.56 18.02 -4.16
C SER A 9 22.24 18.48 -3.57
N GLY A 10 22.18 19.69 -3.02
CA GLY A 10 20.95 20.29 -2.50
C GLY A 10 19.89 20.49 -3.58
N MET A 11 20.28 21.01 -4.76
CA MET A 11 19.33 21.16 -5.88
C MET A 11 18.77 19.83 -6.35
N ARG A 12 19.59 18.78 -6.49
CA ARG A 12 19.12 17.43 -6.85
C ARG A 12 18.18 16.85 -5.80
N ALA A 13 18.48 17.04 -4.52
CA ALA A 13 17.61 16.60 -3.44
C ALA A 13 16.25 17.30 -3.49
N GLN A 14 16.23 18.62 -3.72
CA GLN A 14 14.97 19.36 -3.86
C GLN A 14 14.20 18.98 -5.12
N GLN A 15 14.89 18.71 -6.23
CA GLN A 15 14.24 18.21 -7.44
C GLN A 15 13.53 16.89 -7.19
N LEU A 16 14.21 15.90 -6.57
CA LEU A 16 13.59 14.62 -6.24
C LEU A 16 12.41 14.77 -5.28
N ASN A 17 12.53 15.70 -4.31
CA ASN A 17 11.42 16.00 -3.40
C ASN A 17 10.22 16.57 -4.16
N MET A 18 10.45 17.49 -5.08
CA MET A 18 9.38 18.05 -5.93
C MET A 18 8.76 16.99 -6.84
N ASP A 19 9.56 16.09 -7.41
CA ASP A 19 9.07 14.98 -8.24
C ASP A 19 8.16 14.06 -7.42
N THR A 20 8.56 13.73 -6.17
CA THR A 20 7.76 12.92 -5.25
C THR A 20 6.45 13.61 -4.87
N ILE A 21 6.48 14.91 -4.54
CA ILE A 21 5.27 15.68 -4.22
C ILE A 21 4.34 15.76 -5.42
N SER A 22 4.89 15.99 -6.62
CA SER A 22 4.12 16.06 -7.86
C SER A 22 3.44 14.71 -8.17
N ASN A 23 4.14 13.60 -7.94
CA ASN A 23 3.57 12.27 -8.08
C ASN A 23 2.43 12.03 -7.07
N ASN A 24 2.61 12.39 -5.82
CA ASN A 24 1.56 12.27 -4.80
C ASN A 24 0.34 13.12 -5.16
N LEU A 25 0.55 14.35 -5.64
CA LEU A 25 -0.54 15.24 -6.04
C LEU A 25 -1.28 14.71 -7.28
N ALA A 26 -0.56 14.17 -8.26
CA ALA A 26 -1.17 13.56 -9.44
C ALA A 26 -2.08 12.36 -9.09
N ASN A 27 -1.77 11.65 -8.00
CA ASN A 27 -2.49 10.47 -7.55
C ASN A 27 -3.42 10.74 -6.35
N VAL A 28 -3.75 12.00 -6.05
CA VAL A 28 -4.61 12.34 -4.91
C VAL A 28 -6.02 11.74 -5.01
N ASN A 29 -6.52 11.55 -6.23
CA ASN A 29 -7.84 10.95 -6.50
C ASN A 29 -7.75 9.46 -6.90
N THR A 30 -6.56 8.85 -6.80
CA THR A 30 -6.37 7.43 -7.13
C THR A 30 -6.76 6.58 -5.93
N THR A 31 -7.66 5.61 -6.13
CA THR A 31 -8.10 4.67 -5.09
C THR A 31 -6.95 3.78 -4.64
N GLY A 32 -6.86 3.54 -3.33
CA GLY A 32 -5.81 2.70 -2.73
C GLY A 32 -4.38 3.22 -2.88
N PHE A 33 -4.17 4.42 -3.42
CA PHE A 33 -2.82 5.01 -3.54
C PHE A 33 -2.26 5.38 -2.17
N LYS A 34 -1.00 5.04 -1.95
CA LYS A 34 -0.26 5.39 -0.73
C LYS A 34 0.86 6.36 -1.05
N LYS A 35 0.81 7.54 -0.42
CA LYS A 35 1.78 8.61 -0.66
C LYS A 35 3.20 8.17 -0.35
N GLN A 36 4.12 8.68 -1.15
CA GLN A 36 5.56 8.45 -0.98
C GLN A 36 6.21 9.64 -0.28
N LYS A 37 7.22 9.34 0.52
CA LYS A 37 8.08 10.31 1.18
C LYS A 37 9.53 10.03 0.80
N THR A 38 10.26 11.06 0.40
CA THR A 38 11.69 10.97 0.13
C THR A 38 12.48 11.17 1.42
N GLU A 39 13.43 10.29 1.68
CA GLU A 39 14.34 10.36 2.81
C GLU A 39 15.72 10.82 2.37
N PHE A 40 16.28 11.74 3.13
CA PHE A 40 17.59 12.32 2.89
C PHE A 40 18.52 12.06 4.07
N LYS A 41 19.79 11.87 3.75
CA LYS A 41 20.86 11.86 4.74
C LYS A 41 21.93 12.88 4.37
N ASP A 42 22.54 13.46 5.39
CA ASP A 42 23.69 14.30 5.25
C ASP A 42 24.92 13.50 4.80
N LEU A 43 25.87 14.19 4.20
CA LEU A 43 27.17 13.63 3.88
C LEU A 43 28.16 13.96 5.00
N LEU A 44 29.32 13.31 4.95
CA LEU A 44 30.38 13.48 5.94
C LEU A 44 30.72 14.96 6.15
N TYR A 45 31.11 15.28 7.39
CA TYR A 45 31.61 16.59 7.78
C TYR A 45 33.14 16.61 7.78
N THR A 46 33.71 17.70 7.27
CA THR A 46 35.13 17.97 7.48
C THR A 46 35.25 18.86 8.69
N SER A 47 35.99 18.40 9.72
CA SER A 47 36.35 19.22 10.86
C SER A 47 37.51 20.14 10.46
N MET A 48 37.29 21.45 10.52
CA MET A 48 38.34 22.46 10.32
C MET A 48 39.00 22.83 11.63
N LYS A 49 38.27 22.65 12.73
CA LYS A 49 38.79 22.87 14.09
C LYS A 49 38.12 21.85 15.03
N SER A 50 38.90 21.09 15.71
CA SER A 50 38.43 20.17 16.76
C SER A 50 38.59 20.81 18.12
N VAL A 51 37.67 20.55 19.03
CA VAL A 51 37.83 20.92 20.46
C VAL A 51 39.07 20.24 20.97
N SER A 52 39.99 21.03 21.60
CA SER A 52 41.09 20.48 22.38
C SER A 52 40.54 19.90 23.70
N ASN A 53 40.99 18.70 24.06
CA ASN A 53 40.68 18.13 25.38
C ASN A 53 41.45 18.84 26.52
N ASP A 54 42.12 19.94 26.21
CA ASP A 54 42.86 20.72 27.20
C ASP A 54 41.89 21.69 27.90
N PRO A 55 41.67 21.54 29.21
CA PRO A 55 40.72 22.37 29.95
C PRO A 55 41.12 23.84 30.03
N GLU A 56 42.37 24.20 29.73
CA GLU A 56 42.85 25.58 29.76
C GLU A 56 42.59 26.37 28.47
N LEU A 57 42.25 25.69 27.36
CA LEU A 57 42.08 26.32 26.05
C LEU A 57 40.66 26.74 25.71
N GLY A 58 39.71 26.66 26.59
CA GLY A 58 38.44 27.37 26.61
C GLY A 58 37.59 27.41 25.31
N GLU A 59 37.82 26.53 24.34
CA GLU A 59 37.09 26.53 23.06
C GLU A 59 35.97 25.47 23.06
N PRO A 60 34.73 25.87 23.33
CA PRO A 60 33.63 24.90 23.55
C PRO A 60 32.99 24.37 22.27
N VAL A 61 33.37 24.84 21.05
CA VAL A 61 32.63 24.52 19.82
C VAL A 61 33.56 24.09 18.69
N ASN A 62 33.25 22.98 18.05
CA ASN A 62 33.88 22.50 16.82
C ASN A 62 33.46 23.33 15.60
N LEU A 63 34.40 23.59 14.67
CA LEU A 63 34.06 24.12 13.35
C LEU A 63 34.04 22.97 12.35
N GLN A 64 32.83 22.57 11.92
CA GLN A 64 32.61 21.50 10.96
C GLN A 64 31.85 22.02 9.75
N ILE A 65 32.25 21.58 8.57
CA ILE A 65 31.58 21.92 7.32
C ILE A 65 31.06 20.64 6.68
N GLY A 66 29.74 20.59 6.44
CA GLY A 66 29.07 19.48 5.75
C GLY A 66 29.31 19.50 4.24
N HIS A 67 29.30 18.33 3.60
CA HIS A 67 29.50 18.16 2.18
C HIS A 67 28.21 18.08 1.35
N GLY A 68 27.07 18.34 1.97
CA GLY A 68 25.76 18.33 1.32
C GLY A 68 24.88 17.18 1.75
N VAL A 69 23.92 16.82 0.92
CA VAL A 69 22.84 15.86 1.16
C VAL A 69 22.78 14.83 0.05
N ARG A 70 22.35 13.62 0.38
CA ARG A 70 21.99 12.58 -0.61
C ARG A 70 20.62 11.98 -0.33
N PRO A 71 19.84 11.63 -1.37
CA PRO A 71 18.67 10.79 -1.18
C PRO A 71 19.11 9.38 -0.81
N VAL A 72 18.34 8.72 0.06
CA VAL A 72 18.62 7.37 0.56
C VAL A 72 17.53 6.39 0.17
N ALA A 73 16.29 6.80 0.33
CA ALA A 73 15.13 5.96 0.08
C ALA A 73 13.90 6.80 -0.26
N THR A 74 12.92 6.15 -0.85
CA THR A 74 11.54 6.63 -0.89
C THR A 74 10.69 5.60 -0.16
N SER A 75 10.13 5.99 0.98
CA SER A 75 9.22 5.14 1.75
C SER A 75 7.77 5.45 1.40
N ARG A 76 6.89 4.43 1.49
CA ARG A 76 5.44 4.60 1.38
C ARG A 76 4.81 4.60 2.75
N LEU A 77 3.85 5.50 2.94
CA LEU A 77 3.10 5.59 4.17
C LEU A 77 1.79 4.83 4.00
N PHE A 78 1.66 3.70 4.69
CA PHE A 78 0.46 2.85 4.65
C PHE A 78 -0.59 3.24 5.70
N THR A 79 -0.67 4.52 6.05
CA THR A 79 -1.80 5.04 6.83
C THR A 79 -3.10 4.96 6.04
N ASN A 80 -4.23 4.78 6.73
CA ASN A 80 -5.52 4.75 6.07
C ASN A 80 -5.82 6.11 5.42
N GLY A 81 -6.38 6.06 4.21
CA GLY A 81 -6.96 7.20 3.51
C GLY A 81 -8.39 7.50 4.00
N ASN A 82 -9.04 8.46 3.39
CA ASN A 82 -10.45 8.72 3.65
C ASN A 82 -11.31 7.70 2.92
N LEU A 83 -12.43 7.30 3.53
CA LEU A 83 -13.41 6.43 2.91
C LEU A 83 -14.43 7.30 2.16
N GLU A 84 -14.60 7.05 0.87
CA GLU A 84 -15.57 7.71 0.02
C GLU A 84 -16.68 6.73 -0.36
N LYS A 85 -17.94 7.14 -0.16
CA LYS A 85 -19.11 6.31 -0.46
C LYS A 85 -19.40 6.31 -1.95
N THR A 86 -19.40 5.13 -2.58
CA THR A 86 -19.66 4.96 -4.02
C THR A 86 -21.03 4.38 -4.33
N GLU A 87 -21.68 3.75 -3.36
CA GLU A 87 -22.96 3.02 -3.50
C GLU A 87 -22.93 1.83 -4.48
N ASN A 88 -21.73 1.47 -4.97
CA ASN A 88 -21.55 0.29 -5.79
C ASN A 88 -21.32 -0.95 -4.88
N PRO A 89 -22.11 -2.02 -4.99
CA PRO A 89 -22.01 -3.17 -4.09
C PRO A 89 -20.70 -3.96 -4.24
N THR A 90 -19.96 -3.80 -5.33
CA THR A 90 -18.67 -4.47 -5.55
C THR A 90 -17.47 -3.67 -5.04
N ASP A 91 -17.66 -2.38 -4.69
CA ASP A 91 -16.61 -1.57 -4.13
C ASP A 91 -16.47 -1.87 -2.63
N VAL A 92 -15.24 -2.11 -2.19
CA VAL A 92 -14.93 -2.50 -0.81
C VAL A 92 -13.72 -1.73 -0.31
N ALA A 93 -13.87 -1.01 0.79
CA ALA A 93 -12.76 -0.33 1.43
C ALA A 93 -12.26 -1.09 2.65
N LEU A 94 -10.95 -1.00 2.91
CA LEU A 94 -10.30 -1.53 4.10
C LEU A 94 -10.08 -0.40 5.13
N GLU A 95 -10.57 -0.60 6.33
CA GLU A 95 -10.20 0.20 7.52
C GLU A 95 -9.29 -0.65 8.41
N GLY A 96 -7.99 -0.35 8.41
CA GLY A 96 -6.98 -1.12 9.15
C GLY A 96 -5.73 -1.36 8.31
N PRO A 97 -4.77 -2.16 8.81
CA PRO A 97 -3.47 -2.36 8.16
C PRO A 97 -3.46 -3.45 7.05
N GLY A 98 -4.57 -4.12 6.76
CA GLY A 98 -4.68 -5.25 5.83
C GLY A 98 -4.48 -4.91 4.35
N PHE A 99 -4.30 -5.93 3.53
CA PHE A 99 -4.26 -5.89 2.07
C PHE A 99 -5.16 -6.98 1.51
N PHE A 100 -5.83 -6.70 0.40
CA PHE A 100 -6.49 -7.73 -0.40
C PHE A 100 -5.46 -8.58 -1.13
N VAL A 101 -5.72 -9.86 -1.23
CA VAL A 101 -4.91 -10.81 -1.99
C VAL A 101 -5.56 -11.06 -3.33
N VAL A 102 -4.78 -10.93 -4.39
CA VAL A 102 -5.25 -11.19 -5.76
C VAL A 102 -4.29 -12.14 -6.47
N GLU A 103 -4.86 -13.03 -7.27
CA GLU A 103 -4.11 -13.94 -8.11
C GLU A 103 -3.52 -13.21 -9.32
N ASN A 104 -2.25 -13.47 -9.61
CA ASN A 104 -1.58 -12.93 -10.77
C ASN A 104 -1.70 -13.92 -11.94
N PRO A 105 -2.43 -13.61 -13.01
CA PRO A 105 -2.61 -14.51 -14.15
C PRO A 105 -1.29 -14.84 -14.87
N THR A 106 -0.24 -14.05 -14.67
CA THR A 106 1.10 -14.35 -15.23
C THR A 106 1.92 -15.29 -14.34
N GLY A 107 1.47 -15.56 -13.10
CA GLY A 107 2.07 -16.52 -12.18
C GLY A 107 3.43 -16.13 -11.60
N ASN A 108 3.92 -14.92 -11.81
CA ASN A 108 5.21 -14.51 -11.25
C ASN A 108 5.24 -13.02 -10.82
N PRO A 109 5.10 -12.72 -9.52
CA PRO A 109 4.74 -13.63 -8.42
C PRO A 109 3.30 -14.15 -8.56
N GLU A 110 2.99 -15.28 -7.93
CA GLU A 110 1.67 -15.93 -8.00
C GLU A 110 0.58 -15.07 -7.37
N GLN A 111 0.88 -14.47 -6.22
CA GLN A 111 -0.02 -13.58 -5.49
C GLN A 111 0.49 -12.15 -5.50
N LEU A 112 -0.43 -11.22 -5.63
CA LEU A 112 -0.21 -9.80 -5.50
C LEU A 112 -1.13 -9.23 -4.41
N PHE A 113 -0.71 -8.11 -3.85
CA PHE A 113 -1.40 -7.46 -2.74
C PHE A 113 -1.85 -6.07 -3.17
N THR A 114 -3.07 -5.70 -2.81
CA THR A 114 -3.59 -4.37 -3.15
C THR A 114 -4.42 -3.79 -2.02
N ARG A 115 -4.52 -2.46 -2.00
CA ARG A 115 -5.46 -1.70 -1.18
C ARG A 115 -6.61 -1.12 -1.99
N ASP A 116 -6.56 -1.30 -3.31
CA ASP A 116 -7.63 -0.85 -4.19
C ASP A 116 -8.76 -1.88 -4.18
N GLY A 117 -9.90 -1.49 -3.63
CA GLY A 117 -11.09 -2.33 -3.55
C GLY A 117 -12.12 -2.05 -4.63
N ASN A 118 -11.73 -1.43 -5.75
CA ASN A 118 -12.61 -1.24 -6.90
C ASN A 118 -12.72 -2.55 -7.67
N PHE A 119 -13.56 -3.45 -7.15
CA PHE A 119 -13.79 -4.75 -7.75
C PHE A 119 -14.94 -4.73 -8.78
N LYS A 120 -14.93 -5.72 -9.66
CA LYS A 120 -15.94 -5.93 -10.70
C LYS A 120 -16.23 -7.41 -10.83
N PHE A 121 -17.38 -7.73 -11.39
CA PHE A 121 -17.67 -9.10 -11.78
C PHE A 121 -17.17 -9.36 -13.19
N SER A 122 -16.38 -10.42 -13.35
CA SER A 122 -16.06 -11.02 -14.64
C SER A 122 -17.00 -12.22 -14.85
N VAL A 123 -17.67 -12.28 -15.98
CA VAL A 123 -18.61 -13.35 -16.30
C VAL A 123 -17.93 -14.36 -17.20
N ASP A 124 -17.87 -15.61 -16.76
CA ASP A 124 -17.40 -16.74 -17.57
C ASP A 124 -18.48 -17.83 -17.58
N GLY A 125 -19.27 -17.83 -18.67
CA GLY A 125 -20.43 -18.68 -18.77
C GLY A 125 -21.53 -18.34 -17.77
N ASP A 126 -21.87 -19.28 -16.88
CA ASP A 126 -22.89 -19.12 -15.84
C ASP A 126 -22.33 -18.65 -14.48
N VAL A 127 -21.01 -18.48 -14.40
CA VAL A 127 -20.32 -18.10 -13.16
C VAL A 127 -19.76 -16.68 -13.30
N MET A 128 -19.91 -15.88 -12.25
CA MET A 128 -19.30 -14.58 -12.10
C MET A 128 -18.18 -14.66 -11.05
N THR A 129 -17.02 -14.15 -11.38
CA THR A 129 -15.87 -14.08 -10.45
C THR A 129 -15.58 -12.64 -10.05
N LEU A 130 -15.16 -12.42 -8.82
CA LEU A 130 -14.78 -11.10 -8.33
C LEU A 130 -13.34 -10.79 -8.78
N VAL A 131 -13.18 -9.74 -9.61
CA VAL A 131 -11.90 -9.35 -10.19
C VAL A 131 -11.61 -7.86 -9.95
N THR A 132 -10.34 -7.48 -10.01
CA THR A 132 -9.94 -6.07 -10.06
C THR A 132 -10.25 -5.46 -11.43
N SER A 133 -10.13 -4.13 -11.55
CA SER A 133 -10.30 -3.41 -12.82
C SER A 133 -9.32 -3.85 -13.92
N GLN A 134 -8.22 -4.52 -13.57
CA GLN A 134 -7.23 -5.07 -14.48
C GLN A 134 -7.46 -6.56 -14.80
N GLY A 135 -8.45 -7.20 -14.18
CA GLY A 135 -8.78 -8.60 -14.40
C GLY A 135 -8.02 -9.59 -13.51
N TYR A 136 -7.43 -9.13 -12.40
CA TYR A 136 -6.83 -10.01 -11.39
C TYR A 136 -7.91 -10.53 -10.45
N THR A 137 -7.96 -11.83 -10.23
CA THR A 137 -8.98 -12.48 -9.40
C THR A 137 -8.73 -12.27 -7.92
N VAL A 138 -9.77 -11.94 -7.16
CA VAL A 138 -9.70 -11.80 -5.70
C VAL A 138 -9.75 -13.19 -5.08
N LEU A 139 -8.84 -13.48 -4.15
CA LEU A 139 -8.76 -14.77 -3.48
C LEU A 139 -9.56 -14.80 -2.17
N SER A 140 -10.12 -15.95 -1.90
CA SER A 140 -10.73 -16.31 -0.62
C SER A 140 -9.65 -16.74 0.39
N THR A 141 -10.01 -16.81 1.68
CA THR A 141 -9.14 -17.30 2.77
C THR A 141 -8.61 -18.72 2.52
N ASP A 142 -9.32 -19.52 1.73
CA ASP A 142 -8.92 -20.86 1.33
C ASP A 142 -8.00 -20.90 0.09
N ASP A 143 -7.53 -19.74 -0.37
CA ASP A 143 -6.79 -19.53 -1.62
C ASP A 143 -7.60 -19.89 -2.90
N ASP A 144 -8.91 -20.03 -2.77
CA ASP A 144 -9.82 -20.30 -3.86
C ASP A 144 -10.44 -19.01 -4.43
N VAL A 145 -10.94 -19.09 -5.66
CA VAL A 145 -11.65 -17.99 -6.33
C VAL A 145 -13.05 -17.84 -5.76
N ILE A 146 -13.49 -16.60 -5.51
CA ILE A 146 -14.87 -16.34 -5.08
C ILE A 146 -15.76 -16.36 -6.31
N GLU A 147 -16.54 -17.43 -6.44
CA GLU A 147 -17.47 -17.65 -7.54
C GLU A 147 -18.90 -17.34 -7.10
N VAL A 148 -19.60 -16.58 -7.94
CA VAL A 148 -21.00 -16.20 -7.77
C VAL A 148 -21.79 -16.68 -8.98
N GLU A 149 -22.81 -17.50 -8.80
CA GLU A 149 -23.67 -17.91 -9.92
C GLU A 149 -24.44 -16.71 -10.48
N SER A 150 -24.61 -16.64 -11.79
CA SER A 150 -25.28 -15.54 -12.49
C SER A 150 -26.78 -15.40 -12.13
N THR A 151 -27.36 -16.43 -11.51
CA THR A 151 -28.75 -16.47 -11.01
C THR A 151 -28.90 -15.75 -9.66
N MET A 152 -27.80 -15.58 -8.92
CA MET A 152 -27.81 -14.99 -7.58
C MET A 152 -28.04 -13.47 -7.62
N ARG A 153 -28.66 -12.95 -6.59
CA ARG A 153 -29.00 -11.53 -6.42
C ARG A 153 -28.56 -11.06 -5.02
N ASN A 154 -28.64 -9.73 -4.81
CA ASN A 154 -28.38 -9.12 -3.50
C ASN A 154 -27.02 -9.51 -2.91
N PHE A 155 -25.94 -9.29 -3.69
CA PHE A 155 -24.58 -9.48 -3.26
C PHE A 155 -24.26 -8.57 -2.06
N SER A 156 -23.77 -9.15 -0.96
CA SER A 156 -23.41 -8.43 0.26
C SER A 156 -22.08 -8.94 0.81
N ILE A 157 -21.28 -8.00 1.31
CA ILE A 157 -20.00 -8.29 1.98
C ILE A 157 -20.11 -7.80 3.42
N SER A 158 -19.86 -8.67 4.39
CA SER A 158 -19.86 -8.30 5.79
C SER A 158 -18.60 -7.52 6.20
N GLU A 159 -18.60 -6.88 7.38
CA GLU A 159 -17.42 -6.22 7.94
C GLU A 159 -16.24 -7.17 8.16
N GLU A 160 -16.50 -8.46 8.24
CA GLU A 160 -15.52 -9.53 8.43
C GLU A 160 -14.98 -10.10 7.11
N GLY A 161 -15.55 -9.65 5.97
CA GLY A 161 -15.15 -10.11 4.64
C GLY A 161 -15.92 -11.32 4.12
N MET A 162 -16.94 -11.81 4.84
CA MET A 162 -17.79 -12.86 4.34
C MET A 162 -18.66 -12.35 3.19
N VAL A 163 -18.58 -13.01 2.07
CA VAL A 163 -19.32 -12.73 0.85
C VAL A 163 -20.57 -13.60 0.82
N THR A 164 -21.73 -12.98 0.72
CA THR A 164 -23.02 -13.65 0.67
C THR A 164 -23.84 -13.17 -0.53
N ALA A 165 -24.64 -14.05 -1.11
CA ALA A 165 -25.61 -13.69 -2.11
C ALA A 165 -26.93 -14.44 -1.89
N GLN A 166 -28.01 -13.96 -2.49
CA GLN A 166 -29.31 -14.62 -2.42
C GLN A 166 -29.56 -15.45 -3.68
N ASP A 167 -29.95 -16.71 -3.50
CA ASP A 167 -30.40 -17.58 -4.56
C ASP A 167 -31.82 -17.22 -5.05
N GLU A 168 -32.28 -17.83 -6.13
CA GLU A 168 -33.64 -17.66 -6.68
C GLU A 168 -34.75 -18.01 -5.66
N ALA A 169 -34.48 -18.91 -4.73
CA ALA A 169 -35.38 -19.27 -3.64
C ALA A 169 -35.45 -18.20 -2.52
N GLY A 170 -34.55 -17.19 -2.55
CA GLY A 170 -34.43 -16.16 -1.50
C GLY A 170 -33.60 -16.59 -0.30
N GLU A 171 -32.95 -17.75 -0.37
CA GLU A 171 -32.03 -18.22 0.68
C GLU A 171 -30.68 -17.51 0.56
N ILE A 172 -30.07 -17.20 1.71
CA ILE A 172 -28.72 -16.58 1.76
C ILE A 172 -27.70 -17.72 1.66
N VAL A 173 -26.86 -17.63 0.65
CA VAL A 173 -25.75 -18.55 0.41
C VAL A 173 -24.44 -17.84 0.73
N GLU A 174 -23.60 -18.47 1.53
CA GLU A 174 -22.24 -18.03 1.79
C GLU A 174 -21.34 -18.53 0.66
N LEU A 175 -20.62 -17.60 0.01
CA LEU A 175 -19.80 -17.89 -1.18
C LEU A 175 -18.33 -18.03 -0.84
N GLY A 176 -17.88 -17.45 0.27
CA GLY A 176 -16.50 -17.45 0.73
C GLY A 176 -16.15 -16.18 1.47
N GLN A 177 -14.95 -16.12 2.01
CA GLN A 177 -14.47 -14.97 2.77
C GLN A 177 -13.27 -14.36 2.03
N ILE A 178 -13.31 -13.05 1.77
CA ILE A 178 -12.21 -12.32 1.12
C ILE A 178 -10.95 -12.42 1.98
N GLN A 179 -9.87 -12.88 1.38
CA GLN A 179 -8.58 -13.00 2.06
C GLN A 179 -7.96 -11.64 2.31
N ILE A 180 -7.68 -11.37 3.58
CA ILE A 180 -6.98 -10.18 4.04
C ILE A 180 -5.70 -10.62 4.71
N VAL A 181 -4.59 -9.98 4.31
CA VAL A 181 -3.28 -10.27 4.88
C VAL A 181 -2.65 -8.99 5.43
N GLN A 182 -1.83 -9.18 6.44
CA GLN A 182 -0.98 -8.13 7.01
C GLN A 182 0.49 -8.48 6.80
N PHE A 183 1.32 -7.44 6.76
CA PHE A 183 2.76 -7.57 6.72
C PHE A 183 3.39 -6.96 7.96
N ILE A 184 4.41 -7.61 8.49
CA ILE A 184 5.19 -7.08 9.62
C ILE A 184 5.84 -5.75 9.24
N ASN A 185 6.32 -5.65 7.99
CA ASN A 185 6.91 -4.42 7.45
C ASN A 185 6.32 -4.08 6.08
N PRO A 186 5.18 -3.37 6.01
CA PRO A 186 4.55 -3.02 4.74
C PRO A 186 5.40 -2.07 3.88
N GLU A 187 6.31 -1.29 4.47
CA GLU A 187 7.23 -0.42 3.71
C GLU A 187 8.24 -1.22 2.88
N GLY A 188 8.49 -2.48 3.26
CA GLY A 188 9.34 -3.41 2.52
C GLY A 188 8.71 -4.02 1.27
N LEU A 189 7.41 -3.83 1.03
CA LEU A 189 6.73 -4.33 -0.16
C LEU A 189 7.26 -3.66 -1.43
N GLN A 190 7.40 -4.44 -2.49
CA GLN A 190 7.78 -3.94 -3.82
C GLN A 190 6.52 -3.54 -4.60
N ALA A 191 6.47 -2.30 -5.08
CA ALA A 191 5.39 -1.87 -5.96
C ALA A 191 5.59 -2.41 -7.38
N MET A 192 4.55 -3.03 -7.89
CA MET A 192 4.51 -3.59 -9.25
C MET A 192 3.80 -2.66 -10.25
N GLY A 193 3.30 -1.51 -9.80
CA GLY A 193 2.43 -0.64 -10.58
C GLY A 193 0.95 -0.95 -10.36
N ASN A 194 0.06 -0.11 -10.89
CA ASN A 194 -1.41 -0.28 -10.82
C ASN A 194 -1.96 -0.53 -9.39
N ASN A 195 -1.30 0.05 -8.37
CA ASN A 195 -1.59 -0.14 -6.94
C ASN A 195 -1.41 -1.58 -6.43
N PHE A 196 -0.67 -2.41 -7.17
CA PHE A 196 -0.28 -3.75 -6.71
C PHE A 196 1.11 -3.72 -6.05
N PHE A 197 1.23 -4.60 -5.08
CA PHE A 197 2.45 -4.83 -4.31
C PHE A 197 2.82 -6.31 -4.38
N SER A 198 4.09 -6.61 -4.38
CA SER A 198 4.60 -7.97 -4.20
C SER A 198 5.41 -8.10 -2.92
N GLN A 199 5.38 -9.28 -2.35
CA GLN A 199 6.18 -9.65 -1.20
C GLN A 199 7.68 -9.56 -1.51
N THR A 200 8.46 -9.18 -0.51
CA THR A 200 9.93 -9.21 -0.52
C THR A 200 10.45 -9.84 0.75
N ALA A 201 11.74 -10.19 0.75
CA ALA A 201 12.39 -10.67 1.98
C ALA A 201 12.35 -9.64 3.14
N ASN A 202 12.21 -8.34 2.82
CA ASN A 202 12.16 -7.27 3.81
C ASN A 202 10.75 -6.97 4.32
N SER A 203 9.70 -7.32 3.58
CA SER A 203 8.31 -7.18 4.04
C SER A 203 7.92 -8.25 5.06
N GLY A 204 8.60 -9.39 5.01
CA GLY A 204 8.18 -10.61 5.69
C GLY A 204 7.13 -11.38 4.89
N GLU A 205 6.71 -12.52 5.43
CA GLU A 205 5.63 -13.31 4.86
C GLU A 205 4.27 -12.68 5.15
N PRO A 206 3.28 -12.83 4.25
CA PRO A 206 1.92 -12.38 4.51
C PRO A 206 1.33 -13.19 5.68
N VAL A 207 0.75 -12.50 6.63
CA VAL A 207 0.03 -13.12 7.75
C VAL A 207 -1.46 -12.93 7.49
N ILE A 208 -2.18 -14.04 7.35
CA ILE A 208 -3.64 -14.02 7.17
C ILE A 208 -4.28 -13.53 8.47
N GLU A 209 -5.21 -12.60 8.39
CA GLU A 209 -6.01 -12.18 9.53
C GLU A 209 -7.09 -13.22 9.83
N GLU A 210 -6.89 -14.00 10.90
CA GLU A 210 -7.89 -14.89 11.42
C GLU A 210 -8.94 -14.14 12.28
N ASP A 211 -10.15 -14.70 12.40
CA ASP A 211 -11.31 -14.04 13.02
C ASP A 211 -11.06 -13.52 14.45
N GLU A 212 -10.23 -14.20 15.24
CA GLU A 212 -9.96 -13.80 16.63
C GLU A 212 -9.02 -12.59 16.78
N SER A 213 -8.28 -12.22 15.72
CA SER A 213 -7.29 -11.14 15.76
C SER A 213 -7.49 -10.05 14.71
N LYS A 214 -8.67 -10.00 14.09
CA LYS A 214 -8.98 -9.02 13.04
C LYS A 214 -8.88 -7.59 13.54
N ASN A 215 -7.89 -6.88 13.01
CA ASN A 215 -7.74 -5.43 13.21
C ASN A 215 -8.23 -4.64 11.99
N THR A 216 -8.60 -5.33 10.91
CA THR A 216 -9.05 -4.74 9.65
C THR A 216 -10.54 -5.01 9.47
N LYS A 217 -11.29 -3.96 9.15
CA LYS A 217 -12.71 -4.03 8.82
C LYS A 217 -12.92 -3.69 7.36
N LEU A 218 -13.91 -4.33 6.75
CA LEU A 218 -14.34 -4.04 5.39
C LEU A 218 -15.62 -3.20 5.40
N TYR A 219 -15.69 -2.26 4.48
CA TYR A 219 -16.89 -1.46 4.24
C TYR A 219 -17.32 -1.60 2.80
N GLN A 220 -18.45 -2.25 2.58
CA GLN A 220 -19.07 -2.39 1.26
C GLN A 220 -19.67 -1.04 0.81
N GLY A 221 -19.54 -0.73 -0.48
CA GLY A 221 -20.03 0.52 -1.07
C GLY A 221 -19.17 1.73 -0.75
N PHE A 222 -17.92 1.51 -0.33
CA PHE A 222 -16.92 2.54 -0.08
C PHE A 222 -15.62 2.20 -0.81
N LEU A 223 -14.85 3.23 -1.14
CA LEU A 223 -13.48 3.13 -1.64
C LEU A 223 -12.54 3.95 -0.75
N GLU A 224 -11.34 3.43 -0.56
CA GLU A 224 -10.28 4.17 0.12
C GLU A 224 -9.63 5.13 -0.89
N THR A 225 -9.70 6.44 -0.63
CA THR A 225 -8.97 7.45 -1.40
C THR A 225 -7.52 7.56 -0.92
N SER A 226 -6.67 8.22 -1.71
CA SER A 226 -5.27 8.47 -1.35
C SER A 226 -5.14 9.11 0.05
N ASN A 227 -4.16 8.68 0.82
CA ASN A 227 -3.88 9.20 2.17
C ASN A 227 -3.12 10.53 2.18
#